data_4cb5da3d62f99329be89bebada7824b9
#
_entry.id   4cb5da3d62f99329be89bebada7824b9
#
_cell.length_a   1.000
_cell.length_b   1.000
_cell.length_c   1.000
_cell.angle_alpha   90.00
_cell.angle_beta   90.00
_cell.angle_gamma   90.00
#
_symmetry.space_group_name_H-M   'P 1'
#
loop_
_entity.id
_entity.type
_entity.pdbx_description
1 polymer ?
#
loop_
_entity_poly.entity_id
_entity_poly.type
_entity_poly.pdbx_seq_one_letter_code
_entity_poly.pdbx_strand_id
1 'polypeptide(L)'
;MSELRVLHLFANYKWTGPADPAIRAAARLRGLGLDVHFTQADFVHPGGEHRVAEELARWQVPAVTGLELRKHFHAPSLLRDVRKLRALLDRDRYDVLHCHQGGDHLLAALAVRRLGRKPVVVRSLYDPEPPRRGWRERAAFRRTDAVLAPTTQAQEGVRRRFKLREDRVLLLEPVTEPRAMHGPDARDRFGVERGQLVVGITARVQPHRRFELLWQVVAQVAHAVPEVRFVLLGRGNDVDMRALVHEPIARAGIGAHVVLPGYQKGAAYEEALRALDVFLFLVPGSDGTCRAVCDAMAFGLPVVATRRGILPELLAARRQGEVPGFSVEETPEAMSAALISLLTDAHLRARTSDAALGRARSDMDPERAAQRTKALYEELVGARR
;
A
#
# COMPACT_ATOMS: atom_id res chain seq x y z
N MET A 1 11.20 12.84 29.57
CA MET A 1 11.97 12.80 28.30
C MET A 1 11.39 13.87 27.40
N SER A 2 12.22 14.71 26.76
CA SER A 2 11.73 15.71 25.80
C SER A 2 11.05 14.99 24.63
N GLU A 3 9.91 15.52 24.19
CA GLU A 3 9.17 15.03 23.02
C GLU A 3 10.07 14.98 21.78
N LEU A 4 10.09 13.85 21.06
CA LEU A 4 10.90 13.72 19.86
C LEU A 4 10.30 14.52 18.71
N ARG A 5 11.15 15.33 18.05
CA ARG A 5 10.77 16.07 16.84
C ARG A 5 11.12 15.30 15.58
N VAL A 6 10.12 15.02 14.78
CA VAL A 6 10.22 14.18 13.58
C VAL A 6 9.83 14.98 12.34
N LEU A 7 10.66 14.95 11.30
CA LEU A 7 10.32 15.50 9.99
C LEU A 7 10.18 14.38 8.97
N HIS A 8 8.97 14.20 8.44
CA HIS A 8 8.72 13.35 7.30
C HIS A 8 9.01 14.08 6.00
N LEU A 9 9.74 13.44 5.10
CA LEU A 9 10.14 13.97 3.80
C LEU A 9 9.48 13.15 2.68
N PHE A 10 8.73 13.80 1.79
CA PHE A 10 8.01 13.15 0.70
C PHE A 10 8.21 13.89 -0.64
N ALA A 11 9.08 13.38 -1.50
CA ALA A 11 9.44 13.99 -2.78
C ALA A 11 8.36 13.79 -3.86
N ASN A 12 7.13 14.23 -3.58
CA ASN A 12 6.01 14.22 -4.53
C ASN A 12 4.89 15.15 -4.03
N TYR A 13 4.06 15.65 -4.96
CA TYR A 13 2.83 16.39 -4.67
C TYR A 13 1.56 15.58 -5.03
N LYS A 14 1.71 14.55 -5.87
CA LYS A 14 0.60 13.70 -6.32
C LYS A 14 0.23 12.68 -5.27
N TRP A 15 -1.07 12.40 -5.16
CA TRP A 15 -1.57 11.30 -4.37
C TRP A 15 -1.18 9.97 -5.03
N THR A 16 -0.18 9.31 -4.48
CA THR A 16 0.36 8.03 -4.96
C THR A 16 0.26 6.98 -3.87
N GLY A 17 0.49 5.71 -4.22
CA GLY A 17 0.46 4.61 -3.26
C GLY A 17 1.23 4.89 -1.95
N PRO A 18 2.49 5.35 -2.01
CA PRO A 18 3.28 5.70 -0.82
C PRO A 18 2.76 6.92 -0.02
N ALA A 19 1.96 7.81 -0.61
CA ALA A 19 1.52 9.04 0.07
C ALA A 19 0.55 8.74 1.22
N ASP A 20 -0.44 7.88 1.00
CA ASP A 20 -1.44 7.52 2.00
C ASP A 20 -0.80 6.91 3.27
N PRO A 21 -0.01 5.82 3.20
CA PRO A 21 0.61 5.25 4.39
C PRO A 21 1.61 6.21 5.06
N ALA A 22 2.32 7.07 4.31
CA ALA A 22 3.24 8.04 4.89
C ALA A 22 2.51 9.09 5.75
N ILE A 23 1.41 9.65 5.23
CA ILE A 23 0.62 10.66 5.95
C ILE A 23 -0.09 10.06 7.16
N ARG A 24 -0.69 8.87 7.01
CA ARG A 24 -1.35 8.18 8.12
C ARG A 24 -0.37 7.81 9.22
N ALA A 25 0.83 7.34 8.87
CA ALA A 25 1.89 7.08 9.85
C ALA A 25 2.28 8.35 10.61
N ALA A 26 2.46 9.48 9.92
CA ALA A 26 2.76 10.76 10.54
C ALA A 26 1.65 11.21 11.51
N ALA A 27 0.39 11.11 11.10
CA ALA A 27 -0.76 11.46 11.93
C ALA A 27 -0.84 10.60 13.20
N ARG A 28 -0.63 9.28 13.09
CA ARG A 28 -0.65 8.37 14.24
C ARG A 28 0.50 8.60 15.20
N LEU A 29 1.70 8.85 14.68
CA LEU A 29 2.86 9.20 15.52
C LEU A 29 2.60 10.49 16.31
N ARG A 30 1.87 11.46 15.73
CA ARG A 30 1.39 12.63 16.48
C ARG A 30 0.42 12.24 17.59
N GLY A 31 -0.54 11.36 17.29
CA GLY A 31 -1.47 10.83 18.30
C GLY A 31 -0.76 10.13 19.45
N LEU A 32 0.43 9.57 19.22
CA LEU A 32 1.29 8.97 20.24
C LEU A 32 2.18 9.98 20.99
N GLY A 33 1.99 11.28 20.78
CA GLY A 33 2.68 12.34 21.50
C GLY A 33 4.05 12.72 20.93
N LEU A 34 4.32 12.51 19.62
CA LEU A 34 5.52 13.02 18.97
C LEU A 34 5.23 14.35 18.28
N ASP A 35 6.20 15.27 18.28
CA ASP A 35 6.14 16.51 17.48
C ASP A 35 6.50 16.21 16.03
N VAL A 36 5.50 15.81 15.23
CA VAL A 36 5.69 15.39 13.85
C VAL A 36 5.28 16.46 12.86
N HIS A 37 6.17 16.75 11.94
CA HIS A 37 5.97 17.62 10.79
C HIS A 37 6.14 16.84 9.49
N PHE A 38 5.54 17.34 8.42
CA PHE A 38 5.61 16.70 7.11
C PHE A 38 5.98 17.72 6.03
N THR A 39 6.94 17.41 5.17
CA THR A 39 7.24 18.25 4.02
C THR A 39 7.07 17.44 2.74
N GLN A 40 6.32 18.00 1.80
CA GLN A 40 6.05 17.48 0.47
C GLN A 40 6.66 18.40 -0.60
N ALA A 41 6.59 17.98 -1.85
CA ALA A 41 7.06 18.78 -2.96
C ALA A 41 6.23 20.08 -3.09
N ASP A 42 6.89 21.23 -2.97
CA ASP A 42 6.25 22.53 -3.31
C ASP A 42 6.09 22.70 -4.83
N PHE A 43 6.88 21.95 -5.61
CA PHE A 43 6.81 22.00 -7.07
C PHE A 43 5.61 21.20 -7.58
N VAL A 44 4.70 21.89 -8.26
CA VAL A 44 3.54 21.31 -8.94
C VAL A 44 3.68 21.57 -10.44
N HIS A 45 3.44 20.56 -11.27
CA HIS A 45 3.38 20.77 -12.72
C HIS A 45 2.16 21.63 -13.09
N PRO A 46 2.25 22.48 -14.13
CA PRO A 46 1.11 23.24 -14.61
C PRO A 46 -0.13 22.35 -14.81
N GLY A 47 -1.27 22.75 -14.23
CA GLY A 47 -2.51 21.98 -14.24
C GLY A 47 -2.57 20.79 -13.28
N GLY A 48 -1.57 20.60 -12.43
CA GLY A 48 -1.56 19.56 -11.38
C GLY A 48 -2.29 20.01 -10.11
N GLU A 49 -2.97 19.08 -9.44
CA GLU A 49 -3.58 19.27 -8.11
C GLU A 49 -2.61 18.86 -7.00
N HIS A 50 -2.54 19.63 -5.93
CA HIS A 50 -1.67 19.35 -4.78
C HIS A 50 -2.37 18.48 -3.72
N ARG A 51 -2.75 17.26 -4.09
CA ARG A 51 -3.54 16.37 -3.24
C ARG A 51 -2.85 15.92 -1.95
N VAL A 52 -1.53 15.90 -1.92
CA VAL A 52 -0.78 15.59 -0.67
C VAL A 52 -1.02 16.67 0.38
N ALA A 53 -1.02 17.95 0.00
CA ALA A 53 -1.30 19.04 0.93
C ALA A 53 -2.74 19.01 1.48
N GLU A 54 -3.71 18.70 0.63
CA GLU A 54 -5.11 18.53 1.03
C GLU A 54 -5.29 17.42 2.09
N GLU A 55 -4.63 16.28 1.85
CA GLU A 55 -4.71 15.16 2.79
C GLU A 55 -3.94 15.44 4.10
N LEU A 56 -2.81 16.15 4.06
CA LEU A 56 -2.12 16.60 5.27
C LEU A 56 -3.02 17.48 6.14
N ALA A 57 -3.75 18.42 5.53
CA ALA A 57 -4.71 19.26 6.24
C ALA A 57 -5.85 18.42 6.83
N ARG A 58 -6.40 17.47 6.06
CA ARG A 58 -7.45 16.55 6.53
C ARG A 58 -7.02 15.72 7.73
N TRP A 59 -5.77 15.24 7.74
CA TRP A 59 -5.19 14.46 8.84
C TRP A 59 -4.56 15.32 9.94
N GLN A 60 -4.69 16.65 9.85
CA GLN A 60 -4.15 17.62 10.81
C GLN A 60 -2.64 17.43 11.06
N VAL A 61 -1.89 17.06 10.03
CA VAL A 61 -0.43 16.93 10.08
C VAL A 61 0.19 18.26 9.65
N PRO A 62 0.99 18.95 10.51
CA PRO A 62 1.62 20.21 10.17
C PRO A 62 2.55 20.09 8.98
N ALA A 63 2.30 20.91 7.96
CA ALA A 63 3.13 20.97 6.75
C ALA A 63 4.28 21.96 6.92
N VAL A 64 5.48 21.54 6.51
CA VAL A 64 6.66 22.41 6.36
C VAL A 64 6.89 22.65 4.87
N THR A 65 6.84 23.89 4.44
CA THR A 65 7.00 24.31 3.06
C THR A 65 8.40 24.86 2.78
N GLY A 66 8.70 25.11 1.51
CA GLY A 66 9.94 25.77 1.07
C GLY A 66 10.94 24.84 0.38
N LEU A 67 10.68 23.53 0.30
CA LEU A 67 11.51 22.57 -0.43
C LEU A 67 10.86 22.20 -1.75
N GLU A 68 11.60 22.23 -2.86
CA GLU A 68 11.07 21.82 -4.17
C GLU A 68 10.72 20.32 -4.21
N LEU A 69 11.53 19.47 -3.60
CA LEU A 69 11.35 18.02 -3.45
C LEU A 69 10.87 17.35 -4.75
N ARG A 70 11.55 17.61 -5.86
CA ARG A 70 11.16 17.06 -7.17
C ARG A 70 11.19 15.54 -7.17
N LYS A 71 10.15 14.93 -7.71
CA LYS A 71 10.05 13.47 -7.88
C LYS A 71 11.21 12.90 -8.71
N HIS A 72 11.59 13.61 -9.79
CA HIS A 72 12.69 13.22 -10.67
C HIS A 72 13.97 14.00 -10.32
N PHE A 73 15.10 13.35 -10.46
CA PHE A 73 16.40 13.96 -10.15
C PHE A 73 16.62 15.25 -10.96
N HIS A 74 16.92 16.35 -10.23
CA HIS A 74 17.27 17.64 -10.79
C HIS A 74 18.32 18.29 -9.90
N ALA A 75 19.57 18.29 -10.37
CA ALA A 75 20.73 18.68 -9.55
C ALA A 75 20.64 20.12 -8.96
N PRO A 76 20.23 21.16 -9.72
CA PRO A 76 20.10 22.51 -9.16
C PRO A 76 19.07 22.60 -8.03
N SER A 77 17.91 21.94 -8.17
CA SER A 77 16.88 21.89 -7.11
C SER A 77 17.41 21.16 -5.89
N LEU A 78 18.06 20.02 -6.07
CA LEU A 78 18.65 19.25 -4.97
C LEU A 78 19.67 20.08 -4.18
N LEU A 79 20.54 20.85 -4.84
CA LEU A 79 21.53 21.70 -4.15
C LEU A 79 20.87 22.82 -3.36
N ARG A 80 19.81 23.45 -3.90
CA ARG A 80 19.02 24.45 -3.16
C ARG A 80 18.33 23.82 -1.95
N ASP A 81 17.68 22.68 -2.15
CA ASP A 81 16.96 21.97 -1.10
C ASP A 81 17.91 21.48 0.01
N VAL A 82 19.13 21.02 -0.33
CA VAL A 82 20.14 20.67 0.69
C VAL A 82 20.49 21.85 1.59
N ARG A 83 20.65 23.06 1.02
CA ARG A 83 20.95 24.27 1.82
C ARG A 83 19.76 24.65 2.71
N LYS A 84 18.55 24.65 2.15
CA LYS A 84 17.31 24.97 2.87
C LYS A 84 17.02 23.95 3.98
N LEU A 85 17.15 22.65 3.69
CA LEU A 85 16.95 21.62 4.69
C LEU A 85 17.97 21.71 5.83
N ARG A 86 19.24 22.01 5.55
CA ARG A 86 20.23 22.26 6.60
C ARG A 86 19.82 23.42 7.51
N ALA A 87 19.47 24.57 6.93
CA ALA A 87 19.01 25.72 7.70
C ALA A 87 17.80 25.39 8.58
N LEU A 88 16.84 24.61 8.03
CA LEU A 88 15.68 24.11 8.77
C LEU A 88 16.10 23.22 9.95
N LEU A 89 17.01 22.27 9.73
CA LEU A 89 17.47 21.32 10.74
C LEU A 89 18.29 22.01 11.85
N ASP A 90 19.09 23.00 11.51
CA ASP A 90 19.84 23.80 12.50
C ASP A 90 18.91 24.69 13.35
N ARG A 91 17.87 25.28 12.74
CA ARG A 91 16.89 26.14 13.42
C ARG A 91 15.96 25.33 14.32
N ASP A 92 15.31 24.29 13.75
CA ASP A 92 14.16 23.60 14.37
C ASP A 92 14.56 22.33 15.13
N ARG A 93 15.82 21.91 15.01
CA ARG A 93 16.43 20.81 15.79
C ARG A 93 15.65 19.49 15.79
N TYR A 94 15.26 19.01 14.61
CA TYR A 94 14.65 17.68 14.46
C TYR A 94 15.58 16.56 14.94
N ASP A 95 15.00 15.56 15.62
CA ASP A 95 15.70 14.37 16.09
C ASP A 95 15.71 13.27 15.02
N VAL A 96 14.67 13.21 14.20
CA VAL A 96 14.47 12.16 13.17
C VAL A 96 14.08 12.78 11.84
N LEU A 97 14.69 12.30 10.76
CA LEU A 97 14.26 12.50 9.38
C LEU A 97 13.72 11.19 8.86
N HIS A 98 12.42 11.13 8.55
CA HIS A 98 11.81 9.95 7.96
C HIS A 98 11.55 10.15 6.47
N CYS A 99 12.26 9.41 5.63
CA CYS A 99 12.23 9.53 4.18
C CYS A 99 11.30 8.48 3.56
N HIS A 100 10.54 8.87 2.53
CA HIS A 100 9.54 8.00 1.89
C HIS A 100 9.81 7.71 0.41
N GLN A 101 10.66 8.51 -0.25
CA GLN A 101 11.01 8.36 -1.66
C GLN A 101 12.54 8.35 -1.85
N GLY A 102 13.05 7.95 -3.01
CA GLY A 102 14.48 7.98 -3.28
C GLY A 102 15.07 9.39 -3.33
N GLY A 103 14.28 10.36 -3.80
CA GLY A 103 14.69 11.77 -3.92
C GLY A 103 14.89 12.44 -2.56
N ASP A 104 13.92 12.30 -1.65
CA ASP A 104 14.00 12.85 -0.29
C ASP A 104 15.05 12.13 0.57
N HIS A 105 15.24 10.83 0.35
CA HIS A 105 16.28 10.05 1.01
C HIS A 105 17.71 10.55 0.65
N LEU A 106 17.95 10.79 -0.63
CA LEU A 106 19.21 11.40 -1.06
C LEU A 106 19.40 12.80 -0.50
N LEU A 107 18.34 13.63 -0.51
CA LEU A 107 18.34 14.96 0.07
C LEU A 107 18.72 14.93 1.55
N ALA A 108 18.05 14.10 2.34
CA ALA A 108 18.33 13.93 3.78
C ALA A 108 19.80 13.53 4.02
N ALA A 109 20.28 12.50 3.30
CA ALA A 109 21.66 12.02 3.43
C ALA A 109 22.72 13.09 3.12
N LEU A 110 22.45 13.96 2.13
CA LEU A 110 23.35 15.07 1.78
C LEU A 110 23.25 16.21 2.80
N ALA A 111 22.05 16.49 3.31
CA ALA A 111 21.86 17.54 4.31
C ALA A 111 22.57 17.22 5.62
N VAL A 112 22.39 16.01 6.17
CA VAL A 112 22.97 15.62 7.47
C VAL A 112 24.50 15.50 7.47
N ARG A 113 25.12 15.41 6.30
CA ARG A 113 26.58 15.18 6.16
C ARG A 113 27.43 16.24 6.86
N ARG A 114 27.00 17.50 6.89
CA ARG A 114 27.75 18.66 7.40
C ARG A 114 27.12 19.31 8.63
N LEU A 115 26.13 18.67 9.25
CA LEU A 115 25.53 19.16 10.49
C LEU A 115 26.37 18.78 11.69
N GLY A 116 26.47 19.69 12.67
CA GLY A 116 27.09 19.42 13.96
C GLY A 116 26.26 18.39 14.75
N ARG A 117 24.95 18.67 14.95
CA ARG A 117 23.97 17.71 15.50
C ARG A 117 23.26 17.03 14.34
N LYS A 118 23.39 15.73 14.25
CA LYS A 118 22.81 14.94 13.14
C LYS A 118 21.54 14.25 13.60
N PRO A 119 20.39 14.54 12.98
CA PRO A 119 19.20 13.72 13.19
C PRO A 119 19.40 12.28 12.71
N VAL A 120 18.64 11.35 13.25
CA VAL A 120 18.55 9.97 12.75
C VAL A 120 17.86 9.98 11.39
N VAL A 121 18.34 9.18 10.46
CA VAL A 121 17.73 9.04 9.13
C VAL A 121 17.07 7.68 9.00
N VAL A 122 15.75 7.66 8.87
CA VAL A 122 14.93 6.46 8.67
C VAL A 122 14.38 6.46 7.26
N ARG A 123 14.28 5.29 6.63
CA ARG A 123 13.73 5.13 5.28
C ARG A 123 12.63 4.08 5.26
N SER A 124 11.39 4.45 4.90
CA SER A 124 10.33 3.48 4.55
C SER A 124 10.40 3.10 3.08
N LEU A 125 10.34 1.82 2.80
CA LEU A 125 10.17 1.25 1.46
C LEU A 125 8.70 0.86 1.28
N TYR A 126 8.23 0.93 0.04
CA TYR A 126 6.86 0.58 -0.34
C TYR A 126 6.80 -0.47 -1.45
N ASP A 127 7.94 -0.74 -2.09
CA ASP A 127 8.07 -1.78 -3.09
C ASP A 127 8.54 -3.09 -2.46
N PRO A 128 8.03 -4.24 -2.90
CA PRO A 128 8.48 -5.55 -2.45
C PRO A 128 9.92 -5.86 -2.91
N GLU A 129 10.41 -5.15 -3.93
CA GLU A 129 11.78 -5.27 -4.41
C GLU A 129 12.69 -4.20 -3.78
N PRO A 130 13.94 -4.55 -3.45
CA PRO A 130 14.89 -3.58 -2.93
C PRO A 130 15.28 -2.57 -4.01
N PRO A 131 15.54 -1.29 -3.65
CA PRO A 131 15.96 -0.27 -4.60
C PRO A 131 17.19 -0.68 -5.42
N ARG A 132 17.25 -0.24 -6.68
CA ARG A 132 18.39 -0.52 -7.57
C ARG A 132 19.69 0.03 -6.98
N ARG A 133 20.83 -0.66 -7.21
CA ARG A 133 22.13 -0.26 -6.70
C ARG A 133 22.78 0.83 -7.56
N GLY A 134 22.25 2.06 -7.48
CA GLY A 134 22.83 3.26 -8.10
C GLY A 134 23.78 4.01 -7.15
N TRP A 135 24.49 5.01 -7.66
CA TRP A 135 25.37 5.87 -6.84
C TRP A 135 24.58 6.71 -5.84
N ARG A 136 23.37 7.14 -6.22
CA ARG A 136 22.46 7.93 -5.37
C ARG A 136 21.98 7.11 -4.18
N GLU A 137 21.52 5.91 -4.44
CA GLU A 137 21.08 4.98 -3.42
C GLU A 137 22.22 4.61 -2.46
N ARG A 138 23.42 4.33 -3.00
CA ARG A 138 24.61 4.09 -2.16
C ARG A 138 24.95 5.28 -1.27
N ALA A 139 24.87 6.50 -1.79
CA ALA A 139 25.14 7.71 -1.03
C ALA A 139 24.10 7.92 0.09
N ALA A 140 22.82 7.65 -0.20
CA ALA A 140 21.73 7.75 0.75
C ALA A 140 21.84 6.67 1.85
N PHE A 141 21.93 5.39 1.48
CA PHE A 141 21.99 4.29 2.45
C PHE A 141 23.24 4.29 3.35
N ARG A 142 24.33 4.92 2.95
CA ARG A 142 25.50 5.13 3.83
C ARG A 142 25.20 6.02 5.05
N ARG A 143 24.10 6.74 5.04
CA ARG A 143 23.68 7.68 6.10
C ARG A 143 22.35 7.30 6.73
N THR A 144 21.86 6.12 6.42
CA THR A 144 20.60 5.60 6.92
C THR A 144 20.84 4.81 8.19
N ASP A 145 20.10 5.15 9.22
CA ASP A 145 20.19 4.50 10.53
C ASP A 145 19.24 3.29 10.63
N ALA A 146 18.07 3.39 9.99
CA ALA A 146 17.14 2.28 9.87
C ALA A 146 16.33 2.32 8.58
N VAL A 147 15.89 1.14 8.16
CA VAL A 147 15.00 0.94 7.00
C VAL A 147 13.78 0.16 7.46
N LEU A 148 12.59 0.61 7.08
CA LEU A 148 11.34 -0.10 7.22
C LEU A 148 11.00 -0.73 5.88
N ALA A 149 11.00 -2.05 5.80
CA ALA A 149 10.77 -2.82 4.58
C ALA A 149 9.39 -3.50 4.62
N PRO A 150 8.61 -3.50 3.52
CA PRO A 150 7.25 -4.05 3.52
C PRO A 150 7.22 -5.58 3.42
N THR A 151 8.32 -6.21 3.01
CA THR A 151 8.43 -7.66 2.79
C THR A 151 9.76 -8.20 3.26
N THR A 152 9.83 -9.49 3.55
CA THR A 152 11.07 -10.19 3.84
C THR A 152 12.04 -10.11 2.65
N GLN A 153 11.54 -10.19 1.42
CA GLN A 153 12.35 -10.03 0.21
C GLN A 153 13.02 -8.66 0.14
N ALA A 154 12.27 -7.58 0.41
CA ALA A 154 12.81 -6.21 0.44
C ALA A 154 13.82 -6.06 1.58
N GLN A 155 13.50 -6.57 2.77
CA GLN A 155 14.36 -6.54 3.96
C GLN A 155 15.73 -7.17 3.67
N GLU A 156 15.74 -8.42 3.25
CA GLU A 156 16.99 -9.12 2.92
C GLU A 156 17.73 -8.51 1.73
N GLY A 157 16.99 -8.09 0.71
CA GLY A 157 17.55 -7.47 -0.49
C GLY A 157 18.28 -6.17 -0.19
N VAL A 158 17.70 -5.30 0.65
CA VAL A 158 18.33 -4.04 1.09
C VAL A 158 19.55 -4.34 1.97
N ARG A 159 19.41 -5.26 2.93
CA ARG A 159 20.50 -5.66 3.82
C ARG A 159 21.72 -6.12 3.04
N ARG A 160 21.55 -7.03 2.10
CA ARG A 160 22.65 -7.55 1.25
C ARG A 160 23.19 -6.48 0.29
N ARG A 161 22.31 -5.70 -0.35
CA ARG A 161 22.69 -4.75 -1.41
C ARG A 161 23.45 -3.54 -0.89
N PHE A 162 23.08 -3.05 0.29
CA PHE A 162 23.67 -1.84 0.90
C PHE A 162 24.51 -2.14 2.13
N LYS A 163 24.70 -3.42 2.50
CA LYS A 163 25.52 -3.87 3.64
C LYS A 163 25.05 -3.29 4.97
N LEU A 164 23.72 -3.23 5.17
CA LEU A 164 23.15 -2.79 6.43
C LEU A 164 23.14 -3.94 7.45
N ARG A 165 23.27 -3.59 8.73
CA ARG A 165 23.14 -4.54 9.84
C ARG A 165 21.69 -5.04 9.92
N GLU A 166 21.50 -6.23 10.47
CA GLU A 166 20.20 -6.88 10.60
C GLU A 166 19.23 -6.07 11.46
N ASP A 167 19.72 -5.58 12.60
CA ASP A 167 18.98 -4.76 13.56
C ASP A 167 18.56 -3.39 12.98
N ARG A 168 19.04 -3.00 11.80
CA ARG A 168 18.75 -1.73 11.12
C ARG A 168 17.77 -1.85 9.95
N VAL A 169 17.32 -3.06 9.63
CA VAL A 169 16.32 -3.27 8.57
C VAL A 169 15.15 -4.07 9.14
N LEU A 170 14.07 -3.36 9.48
CA LEU A 170 12.92 -3.94 10.13
C LEU A 170 11.82 -4.23 9.11
N LEU A 171 11.10 -5.32 9.35
CA LEU A 171 9.87 -5.62 8.62
C LEU A 171 8.73 -4.76 9.17
N LEU A 172 8.15 -3.93 8.32
CA LEU A 172 6.93 -3.19 8.61
C LEU A 172 5.90 -3.52 7.53
N GLU A 173 4.99 -4.39 7.86
CA GLU A 173 3.95 -4.82 6.96
C GLU A 173 3.00 -3.67 6.58
N PRO A 174 2.32 -3.78 5.43
CA PRO A 174 1.26 -2.85 5.08
C PRO A 174 0.18 -2.80 6.16
N VAL A 175 -0.37 -1.62 6.38
CA VAL A 175 -1.42 -1.40 7.37
C VAL A 175 -2.77 -1.16 6.70
N THR A 176 -3.84 -1.55 7.37
CA THR A 176 -5.22 -1.23 6.98
C THR A 176 -6.01 -0.78 8.19
N GLU A 177 -6.97 0.14 7.95
CA GLU A 177 -7.86 0.60 9.02
C GLU A 177 -8.80 -0.51 9.46
N PRO A 178 -9.09 -0.64 10.76
CA PRO A 178 -10.15 -1.52 11.23
C PRO A 178 -11.47 -1.20 10.54
N ARG A 179 -12.23 -2.23 10.13
CA ARG A 179 -13.47 -2.07 9.38
C ARG A 179 -14.64 -2.71 10.12
N ALA A 180 -15.81 -2.09 10.01
CA ALA A 180 -17.06 -2.70 10.47
C ALA A 180 -17.51 -3.73 9.42
N MET A 181 -17.52 -5.00 9.80
CA MET A 181 -17.93 -6.10 8.92
C MET A 181 -19.43 -6.10 8.65
N HIS A 182 -20.21 -5.60 9.60
CA HIS A 182 -21.66 -5.52 9.50
C HIS A 182 -22.11 -4.10 9.15
N GLY A 183 -23.18 -4.00 8.40
CA GLY A 183 -23.76 -2.74 7.95
C GLY A 183 -24.39 -2.89 6.57
N PRO A 184 -24.87 -1.78 5.99
CA PRO A 184 -25.39 -1.80 4.62
C PRO A 184 -24.39 -2.38 3.65
N ASP A 185 -24.87 -3.21 2.73
CA ASP A 185 -24.10 -3.74 1.61
C ASP A 185 -24.68 -3.27 0.28
N ALA A 186 -24.02 -3.61 -0.80
CA ALA A 186 -24.42 -3.17 -2.14
C ALA A 186 -25.08 -4.29 -2.97
N ARG A 187 -25.49 -5.41 -2.37
CA ARG A 187 -26.03 -6.56 -3.12
C ARG A 187 -27.23 -6.19 -3.97
N ASP A 188 -28.23 -5.51 -3.39
CA ASP A 188 -29.42 -5.06 -4.13
C ASP A 188 -29.05 -4.11 -5.27
N ARG A 189 -28.15 -3.16 -5.01
CA ARG A 189 -27.65 -2.21 -6.00
C ARG A 189 -26.90 -2.88 -7.15
N PHE A 190 -26.28 -4.02 -6.90
CA PHE A 190 -25.57 -4.83 -7.89
C PHE A 190 -26.46 -5.87 -8.59
N GLY A 191 -27.72 -5.94 -8.23
CA GLY A 191 -28.65 -6.93 -8.77
C GLY A 191 -28.26 -8.37 -8.40
N VAL A 192 -27.69 -8.55 -7.21
CA VAL A 192 -27.29 -9.87 -6.67
C VAL A 192 -28.48 -10.48 -5.95
N GLU A 193 -28.93 -11.60 -6.44
CA GLU A 193 -30.06 -12.34 -5.87
C GLU A 193 -29.67 -13.07 -4.57
N ARG A 194 -30.68 -13.37 -3.76
CA ARG A 194 -30.47 -14.10 -2.52
C ARG A 194 -29.91 -15.49 -2.79
N GLY A 195 -28.80 -15.82 -2.13
CA GLY A 195 -28.09 -17.11 -2.29
C GLY A 195 -26.98 -17.09 -3.33
N GLN A 196 -26.88 -16.07 -4.18
CA GLN A 196 -25.76 -15.93 -5.10
C GLN A 196 -24.48 -15.57 -4.34
N LEU A 197 -23.35 -16.15 -4.78
CA LEU A 197 -22.02 -15.82 -4.28
C LEU A 197 -21.36 -14.77 -5.17
N VAL A 198 -20.65 -13.83 -4.54
CA VAL A 198 -20.07 -12.66 -5.20
C VAL A 198 -18.55 -12.66 -5.09
N VAL A 199 -17.87 -12.68 -6.23
CA VAL A 199 -16.42 -12.47 -6.33
C VAL A 199 -16.14 -11.03 -6.72
N GLY A 200 -15.43 -10.29 -5.87
CA GLY A 200 -15.08 -8.90 -6.14
C GLY A 200 -13.67 -8.71 -6.64
N ILE A 201 -13.49 -7.73 -7.53
CA ILE A 201 -12.19 -7.32 -8.05
C ILE A 201 -12.11 -5.80 -7.98
N THR A 202 -11.02 -5.28 -7.41
CA THR A 202 -10.73 -3.84 -7.46
C THR A 202 -9.54 -3.58 -8.36
N ALA A 203 -9.75 -2.94 -9.50
CA ALA A 203 -8.68 -2.66 -10.45
C ALA A 203 -8.94 -1.40 -11.27
N ARG A 204 -7.85 -0.67 -11.59
CA ARG A 204 -7.89 0.29 -12.69
C ARG A 204 -7.82 -0.48 -14.00
N VAL A 205 -8.74 -0.21 -14.94
CA VAL A 205 -8.72 -0.85 -16.25
C VAL A 205 -7.58 -0.25 -17.08
N GLN A 206 -6.56 -1.07 -17.30
CA GLN A 206 -5.33 -0.71 -18.02
C GLN A 206 -4.73 -1.98 -18.65
N PRO A 207 -4.01 -1.91 -19.78
CA PRO A 207 -3.51 -3.08 -20.51
C PRO A 207 -2.65 -4.05 -19.68
N HIS A 208 -1.83 -3.52 -18.77
CA HIS A 208 -0.92 -4.33 -17.94
C HIS A 208 -1.60 -5.03 -16.74
N ARG A 209 -2.93 -4.91 -16.58
CA ARG A 209 -3.68 -5.47 -15.44
C ARG A 209 -4.23 -6.88 -15.68
N ARG A 210 -3.86 -7.52 -16.78
CA ARG A 210 -4.18 -8.92 -17.08
C ARG A 210 -5.69 -9.21 -17.15
N PHE A 211 -6.46 -8.30 -17.78
CA PHE A 211 -7.90 -8.50 -17.96
C PHE A 211 -8.22 -9.72 -18.85
N GLU A 212 -7.32 -10.08 -19.77
CA GLU A 212 -7.44 -11.28 -20.58
C GLU A 212 -7.47 -12.55 -19.70
N LEU A 213 -6.62 -12.62 -18.67
CA LEU A 213 -6.61 -13.70 -17.69
C LEU A 213 -7.89 -13.67 -16.84
N LEU A 214 -8.31 -12.47 -16.40
CA LEU A 214 -9.53 -12.31 -15.61
C LEU A 214 -10.74 -12.94 -16.29
N TRP A 215 -10.97 -12.65 -17.57
CA TRP A 215 -12.17 -13.14 -18.26
C TRP A 215 -12.12 -14.64 -18.52
N GLN A 216 -10.94 -15.23 -18.70
CA GLN A 216 -10.78 -16.69 -18.76
C GLN A 216 -11.13 -17.34 -17.42
N VAL A 217 -10.66 -16.76 -16.30
CA VAL A 217 -11.02 -17.23 -14.95
C VAL A 217 -12.53 -17.11 -14.72
N VAL A 218 -13.14 -15.97 -15.07
CA VAL A 218 -14.59 -15.76 -14.94
C VAL A 218 -15.37 -16.81 -15.71
N ALA A 219 -14.99 -17.11 -16.96
CA ALA A 219 -15.66 -18.11 -17.79
C ALA A 219 -15.57 -19.53 -17.18
N GLN A 220 -14.40 -19.94 -16.69
CA GLN A 220 -14.22 -21.24 -16.05
C GLN A 220 -15.00 -21.35 -14.73
N VAL A 221 -14.99 -20.31 -13.91
CA VAL A 221 -15.72 -20.30 -12.63
C VAL A 221 -17.23 -20.26 -12.88
N ALA A 222 -17.72 -19.44 -13.81
CA ALA A 222 -19.14 -19.36 -14.16
C ALA A 222 -19.69 -20.71 -14.72
N HIS A 223 -18.86 -21.45 -15.45
CA HIS A 223 -19.22 -22.79 -15.90
C HIS A 223 -19.38 -23.78 -14.74
N ALA A 224 -18.48 -23.72 -13.74
CA ALA A 224 -18.49 -24.63 -12.59
C ALA A 224 -19.49 -24.22 -11.48
N VAL A 225 -19.75 -22.91 -11.34
CA VAL A 225 -20.66 -22.32 -10.35
C VAL A 225 -21.60 -21.33 -11.06
N PRO A 226 -22.68 -21.80 -11.70
CA PRO A 226 -23.52 -20.94 -12.57
C PRO A 226 -24.18 -19.76 -11.85
N GLU A 227 -24.32 -19.80 -10.54
CA GLU A 227 -24.98 -18.74 -9.74
C GLU A 227 -24.01 -17.64 -9.29
N VAL A 228 -22.70 -17.75 -9.64
CA VAL A 228 -21.70 -16.77 -9.24
C VAL A 228 -21.88 -15.44 -9.95
N ARG A 229 -21.63 -14.35 -9.21
CA ARG A 229 -21.53 -12.98 -9.75
C ARG A 229 -20.11 -12.45 -9.57
N PHE A 230 -19.59 -11.77 -10.56
CA PHE A 230 -18.31 -11.06 -10.51
C PHE A 230 -18.54 -9.55 -10.55
N VAL A 231 -18.01 -8.84 -9.57
CA VAL A 231 -18.16 -7.38 -9.44
C VAL A 231 -16.80 -6.71 -9.68
N LEU A 232 -16.67 -5.95 -10.76
CA LEU A 232 -15.46 -5.18 -11.05
C LEU A 232 -15.58 -3.74 -10.52
N LEU A 233 -14.95 -3.47 -9.38
CA LEU A 233 -14.87 -2.15 -8.76
C LEU A 233 -13.70 -1.37 -9.36
N GLY A 234 -13.96 -0.61 -10.41
CA GLY A 234 -12.88 0.10 -11.07
C GLY A 234 -13.34 1.02 -12.21
N ARG A 235 -12.35 1.65 -12.83
CA ARG A 235 -12.56 2.50 -14.03
C ARG A 235 -11.35 2.46 -14.94
N GLY A 236 -11.57 2.71 -16.22
CA GLY A 236 -10.58 3.01 -17.25
C GLY A 236 -11.01 4.24 -18.06
N ASN A 237 -10.24 4.57 -19.09
CA ASN A 237 -10.74 5.41 -20.17
C ASN A 237 -11.67 4.59 -21.09
N ASP A 238 -12.42 5.24 -21.96
CA ASP A 238 -13.42 4.57 -22.80
C ASP A 238 -12.80 3.53 -23.76
N VAL A 239 -11.58 3.81 -24.25
CA VAL A 239 -10.84 2.88 -25.12
C VAL A 239 -10.47 1.60 -24.38
N ASP A 240 -9.85 1.76 -23.20
CA ASP A 240 -9.48 0.62 -22.37
C ASP A 240 -10.71 -0.16 -21.87
N MET A 241 -11.79 0.55 -21.46
CA MET A 241 -13.04 -0.09 -21.03
C MET A 241 -13.64 -0.94 -22.16
N ARG A 242 -13.69 -0.41 -23.37
CA ARG A 242 -14.18 -1.16 -24.52
C ARG A 242 -13.33 -2.38 -24.82
N ALA A 243 -12.01 -2.18 -25.01
CA ALA A 243 -11.09 -3.22 -25.48
C ALA A 243 -10.80 -4.30 -24.44
N LEU A 244 -10.73 -3.94 -23.14
CA LEU A 244 -10.30 -4.85 -22.08
C LEU A 244 -11.46 -5.41 -21.25
N VAL A 245 -12.66 -4.80 -21.32
CA VAL A 245 -13.81 -5.20 -20.50
C VAL A 245 -15.00 -5.60 -21.39
N HIS A 246 -15.61 -4.65 -22.11
CA HIS A 246 -16.89 -4.88 -22.78
C HIS A 246 -16.80 -5.92 -23.92
N GLU A 247 -15.83 -5.78 -24.83
CA GLU A 247 -15.67 -6.70 -25.95
C GLU A 247 -15.28 -8.13 -25.52
N PRO A 248 -14.33 -8.33 -24.58
CA PRO A 248 -14.01 -9.67 -24.08
C PRO A 248 -15.17 -10.36 -23.36
N ILE A 249 -15.93 -9.63 -22.52
CA ILE A 249 -17.12 -10.15 -21.84
C ILE A 249 -18.17 -10.63 -22.85
N ALA A 250 -18.46 -9.80 -23.88
CA ALA A 250 -19.42 -10.14 -24.92
C ALA A 250 -18.95 -11.35 -25.73
N ARG A 251 -17.67 -11.40 -26.11
CA ARG A 251 -17.07 -12.51 -26.88
C ARG A 251 -17.11 -13.83 -26.12
N ALA A 252 -16.89 -13.77 -24.81
CA ALA A 252 -16.91 -14.95 -23.94
C ALA A 252 -18.34 -15.37 -23.52
N GLY A 253 -19.37 -14.57 -23.80
CA GLY A 253 -20.76 -14.85 -23.41
C GLY A 253 -21.02 -14.81 -21.91
N ILE A 254 -20.15 -14.15 -21.12
CA ILE A 254 -20.21 -14.14 -19.65
C ILE A 254 -20.92 -12.91 -19.07
N GLY A 255 -21.59 -12.12 -19.88
CA GLY A 255 -22.22 -10.86 -19.46
C GLY A 255 -23.20 -11.00 -18.30
N ALA A 256 -23.96 -12.11 -18.25
CA ALA A 256 -24.89 -12.40 -17.17
C ALA A 256 -24.22 -12.57 -15.79
N HIS A 257 -22.93 -12.90 -15.75
CA HIS A 257 -22.16 -13.10 -14.52
C HIS A 257 -21.40 -11.86 -14.06
N VAL A 258 -21.32 -10.79 -14.86
CA VAL A 258 -20.44 -9.65 -14.58
C VAL A 258 -21.24 -8.40 -14.28
N VAL A 259 -20.92 -7.74 -13.17
CA VAL A 259 -21.48 -6.46 -12.74
C VAL A 259 -20.37 -5.39 -12.79
N LEU A 260 -20.64 -4.27 -13.42
CA LEU A 260 -19.71 -3.14 -13.64
C LEU A 260 -20.22 -1.86 -12.97
N PRO A 261 -20.16 -1.73 -11.64
CA PRO A 261 -20.70 -0.55 -10.94
C PRO A 261 -19.78 0.68 -11.04
N GLY A 262 -18.65 0.56 -11.73
CA GLY A 262 -17.69 1.63 -11.86
C GLY A 262 -16.82 1.82 -10.61
N TYR A 263 -16.24 3.01 -10.49
CA TYR A 263 -15.34 3.36 -9.39
C TYR A 263 -16.12 3.76 -8.14
N GLN A 264 -15.91 3.06 -7.04
CA GLN A 264 -16.55 3.32 -5.75
C GLN A 264 -15.58 4.03 -4.78
N LYS A 265 -16.11 4.90 -3.89
CA LYS A 265 -15.33 5.67 -2.90
C LYS A 265 -16.05 5.72 -1.54
N GLY A 266 -15.27 5.87 -0.47
CA GLY A 266 -15.81 6.08 0.87
C GLY A 266 -16.81 5.01 1.28
N ALA A 267 -17.96 5.40 1.79
CA ALA A 267 -19.01 4.48 2.22
C ALA A 267 -19.48 3.52 1.12
N ALA A 268 -19.62 4.01 -0.13
CA ALA A 268 -20.02 3.17 -1.26
C ALA A 268 -18.99 2.05 -1.58
N TYR A 269 -17.70 2.31 -1.35
CA TYR A 269 -16.67 1.28 -1.49
C TYR A 269 -16.73 0.25 -0.37
N GLU A 270 -17.00 0.68 0.88
CA GLU A 270 -17.18 -0.23 2.00
C GLU A 270 -18.44 -1.11 1.83
N GLU A 271 -19.55 -0.53 1.39
CA GLU A 271 -20.78 -1.27 1.06
C GLU A 271 -20.51 -2.29 -0.06
N ALA A 272 -19.72 -1.90 -1.07
CA ALA A 272 -19.33 -2.81 -2.14
C ALA A 272 -18.48 -3.98 -1.62
N LEU A 273 -17.53 -3.74 -0.70
CA LEU A 273 -16.73 -4.82 -0.10
C LEU A 273 -17.59 -5.75 0.78
N ARG A 274 -18.57 -5.22 1.53
CA ARG A 274 -19.51 -6.04 2.31
C ARG A 274 -20.42 -6.92 1.46
N ALA A 275 -20.63 -6.55 0.20
CA ALA A 275 -21.43 -7.36 -0.73
C ALA A 275 -20.71 -8.62 -1.24
N LEU A 276 -19.39 -8.72 -1.04
CA LEU A 276 -18.54 -9.79 -1.57
C LEU A 276 -18.46 -10.98 -0.63
N ASP A 277 -18.24 -12.16 -1.20
CA ASP A 277 -17.94 -13.40 -0.49
C ASP A 277 -16.47 -13.81 -0.65
N VAL A 278 -15.83 -13.44 -1.77
CA VAL A 278 -14.43 -13.71 -2.08
C VAL A 278 -13.83 -12.50 -2.81
N PHE A 279 -12.59 -12.20 -2.56
CA PHE A 279 -11.86 -11.15 -3.25
C PHE A 279 -10.79 -11.72 -4.18
N LEU A 280 -10.84 -11.31 -5.46
CA LEU A 280 -9.87 -11.73 -6.49
C LEU A 280 -8.91 -10.58 -6.80
N PHE A 281 -7.60 -10.86 -6.84
CA PHE A 281 -6.60 -9.85 -7.15
C PHE A 281 -5.49 -10.38 -8.06
N LEU A 282 -5.28 -9.73 -9.20
CA LEU A 282 -4.38 -10.21 -10.25
C LEU A 282 -3.00 -9.53 -10.20
N VAL A 283 -2.98 -8.22 -10.31
CA VAL A 283 -1.74 -7.46 -10.47
C VAL A 283 -1.65 -6.33 -9.47
N PRO A 284 -0.60 -6.30 -8.63
CA PRO A 284 -0.31 -5.16 -7.77
C PRO A 284 -0.30 -3.85 -8.57
N GLY A 285 -0.80 -2.78 -7.96
CA GLY A 285 -0.76 -1.44 -8.52
C GLY A 285 0.62 -0.82 -8.49
N SER A 286 0.67 0.49 -8.76
CA SER A 286 1.84 1.32 -8.44
C SER A 286 2.10 1.43 -6.93
N ASP A 287 1.18 0.92 -6.14
CA ASP A 287 1.22 0.74 -4.71
C ASP A 287 1.65 -0.70 -4.42
N GLY A 288 2.92 -0.89 -4.14
CA GLY A 288 3.50 -2.20 -3.81
C GLY A 288 2.92 -2.82 -2.54
N THR A 289 2.14 -2.07 -1.75
CA THR A 289 1.51 -2.55 -0.49
C THR A 289 0.21 -3.32 -0.73
N CYS A 290 -0.31 -3.34 -1.96
CA CYS A 290 -1.57 -4.03 -2.32
C CYS A 290 -2.75 -3.65 -1.40
N ARG A 291 -2.95 -2.36 -1.15
CA ARG A 291 -3.97 -1.83 -0.23
C ARG A 291 -5.35 -2.45 -0.41
N ALA A 292 -5.80 -2.67 -1.64
CA ALA A 292 -7.10 -3.29 -1.91
C ALA A 292 -7.22 -4.71 -1.32
N VAL A 293 -6.12 -5.46 -1.26
CA VAL A 293 -6.07 -6.78 -0.61
C VAL A 293 -6.12 -6.61 0.91
N CYS A 294 -5.37 -5.68 1.47
CA CYS A 294 -5.40 -5.38 2.90
C CYS A 294 -6.81 -4.92 3.34
N ASP A 295 -7.46 -4.05 2.55
CA ASP A 295 -8.83 -3.64 2.81
C ASP A 295 -9.81 -4.83 2.75
N ALA A 296 -9.70 -5.69 1.74
CA ALA A 296 -10.53 -6.91 1.63
C ALA A 296 -10.35 -7.82 2.86
N MET A 297 -9.11 -8.05 3.30
CA MET A 297 -8.83 -8.83 4.51
C MET A 297 -9.40 -8.19 5.77
N ALA A 298 -9.43 -6.84 5.86
CA ALA A 298 -10.04 -6.12 6.98
C ALA A 298 -11.58 -6.26 7.03
N PHE A 299 -12.21 -6.57 5.88
CA PHE A 299 -13.62 -6.98 5.80
C PHE A 299 -13.82 -8.51 5.94
N GLY A 300 -12.76 -9.27 6.29
CA GLY A 300 -12.85 -10.72 6.42
C GLY A 300 -13.06 -11.44 5.10
N LEU A 301 -12.70 -10.84 3.95
CA LEU A 301 -12.85 -11.50 2.67
C LEU A 301 -11.69 -12.48 2.41
N PRO A 302 -11.97 -13.76 2.15
CA PRO A 302 -10.99 -14.68 1.59
C PRO A 302 -10.42 -14.13 0.30
N VAL A 303 -9.11 -14.17 0.12
CA VAL A 303 -8.44 -13.61 -1.05
C VAL A 303 -7.88 -14.70 -1.94
N VAL A 304 -8.13 -14.61 -3.25
CA VAL A 304 -7.39 -15.36 -4.27
C VAL A 304 -6.55 -14.38 -5.07
N ALA A 305 -5.25 -14.59 -5.14
CA ALA A 305 -4.34 -13.69 -5.83
C ALA A 305 -3.23 -14.42 -6.58
N THR A 306 -2.61 -13.75 -7.56
CA THR A 306 -1.41 -14.24 -8.24
C THR A 306 -0.18 -14.19 -7.31
N ARG A 307 0.87 -14.96 -7.63
CA ARG A 307 2.16 -14.94 -6.91
C ARG A 307 3.03 -13.75 -7.33
N ARG A 308 2.51 -12.53 -7.18
CA ARG A 308 3.23 -11.28 -7.55
C ARG A 308 3.52 -10.39 -6.34
N GLY A 309 4.69 -9.79 -6.32
CA GLY A 309 5.07 -8.78 -5.36
C GLY A 309 4.92 -9.26 -3.91
N ILE A 310 4.18 -8.50 -3.10
CA ILE A 310 3.94 -8.80 -1.69
C ILE A 310 2.87 -9.89 -1.45
N LEU A 311 2.06 -10.22 -2.47
CA LEU A 311 0.88 -11.09 -2.31
C LEU A 311 1.18 -12.46 -1.67
N PRO A 312 2.28 -13.17 -2.03
CA PRO A 312 2.62 -14.42 -1.35
C PRO A 312 2.87 -14.24 0.16
N GLU A 313 3.51 -13.16 0.59
CA GLU A 313 3.75 -12.89 2.01
C GLU A 313 2.48 -12.45 2.74
N LEU A 314 1.63 -11.64 2.09
CA LEU A 314 0.33 -11.23 2.65
C LEU A 314 -0.61 -12.41 2.89
N LEU A 315 -0.59 -13.40 2.01
CA LEU A 315 -1.51 -14.54 2.04
C LEU A 315 -0.89 -15.81 2.63
N ALA A 316 0.37 -15.77 3.08
CA ALA A 316 1.00 -16.89 3.74
C ALA A 316 0.39 -17.15 5.13
N ALA A 317 0.21 -18.42 5.48
CA ALA A 317 -0.15 -18.81 6.82
C ALA A 317 0.93 -18.39 7.82
N ARG A 318 0.57 -17.72 8.90
CA ARG A 318 1.47 -17.37 10.01
C ARG A 318 1.43 -18.41 11.12
N ARG A 319 0.29 -19.07 11.26
CA ARG A 319 0.07 -20.16 12.19
C ARG A 319 -0.51 -21.35 11.46
N GLN A 320 -0.28 -22.55 12.00
CA GLN A 320 -0.81 -23.76 11.39
C GLN A 320 -2.33 -23.71 11.28
N GLY A 321 -2.85 -23.90 10.09
CA GLY A 321 -4.30 -23.88 9.79
C GLY A 321 -4.90 -22.50 9.52
N GLU A 322 -4.17 -21.38 9.76
CA GLU A 322 -4.65 -20.02 9.49
C GLU A 322 -4.20 -19.54 8.11
N VAL A 323 -4.96 -19.85 7.07
CA VAL A 323 -4.70 -19.44 5.69
C VAL A 323 -5.62 -18.29 5.31
N PRO A 324 -5.13 -17.03 5.23
CA PRO A 324 -5.97 -15.86 4.95
C PRO A 324 -6.38 -15.73 3.48
N GLY A 325 -5.87 -16.58 2.61
CA GLY A 325 -6.15 -16.57 1.18
C GLY A 325 -5.18 -17.46 0.41
N PHE A 326 -5.36 -17.52 -0.90
CA PHE A 326 -4.56 -18.35 -1.79
C PHE A 326 -3.75 -17.48 -2.75
N SER A 327 -2.42 -17.60 -2.68
CA SER A 327 -1.52 -17.06 -3.70
C SER A 327 -1.14 -18.18 -4.66
N VAL A 328 -1.64 -18.11 -5.89
CA VAL A 328 -1.56 -19.19 -6.88
C VAL A 328 -0.79 -18.77 -8.14
N GLU A 329 -0.45 -19.73 -8.98
CA GLU A 329 0.16 -19.45 -10.30
C GLU A 329 -0.78 -18.59 -11.15
N GLU A 330 -0.18 -17.75 -12.01
CA GLU A 330 -0.88 -16.81 -12.87
C GLU A 330 -1.42 -17.52 -14.13
N THR A 331 -2.27 -18.54 -13.91
CA THR A 331 -2.97 -19.28 -14.95
C THR A 331 -4.46 -19.30 -14.68
N PRO A 332 -5.30 -19.39 -15.72
CA PRO A 332 -6.76 -19.50 -15.53
C PRO A 332 -7.14 -20.70 -14.67
N GLU A 333 -6.46 -21.83 -14.85
CA GLU A 333 -6.74 -23.10 -14.16
C GLU A 333 -6.46 -23.01 -12.66
N ALA A 334 -5.29 -22.48 -12.27
CA ALA A 334 -4.92 -22.36 -10.87
C ALA A 334 -5.81 -21.35 -10.13
N MET A 335 -6.14 -20.24 -10.79
CA MET A 335 -6.97 -19.19 -10.20
C MET A 335 -8.43 -19.63 -10.09
N SER A 336 -8.98 -20.26 -11.14
CA SER A 336 -10.36 -20.76 -11.10
C SER A 336 -10.52 -21.89 -10.10
N ALA A 337 -9.58 -22.83 -10.00
CA ALA A 337 -9.61 -23.90 -9.01
C ALA A 337 -9.65 -23.36 -7.57
N ALA A 338 -8.82 -22.36 -7.25
CA ALA A 338 -8.82 -21.72 -5.94
C ALA A 338 -10.15 -20.98 -5.65
N LEU A 339 -10.72 -20.29 -6.63
CA LEU A 339 -12.02 -19.63 -6.48
C LEU A 339 -13.14 -20.65 -6.30
N ILE A 340 -13.19 -21.70 -7.14
CA ILE A 340 -14.22 -22.75 -7.06
C ILE A 340 -14.18 -23.42 -5.69
N SER A 341 -12.99 -23.74 -5.14
CA SER A 341 -12.89 -24.34 -3.82
C SER A 341 -13.48 -23.44 -2.72
N LEU A 342 -13.27 -22.13 -2.76
CA LEU A 342 -13.87 -21.19 -1.82
C LEU A 342 -15.39 -20.99 -2.04
N LEU A 343 -15.85 -21.06 -3.27
CA LEU A 343 -17.27 -20.87 -3.61
C LEU A 343 -18.11 -22.10 -3.26
N THR A 344 -17.55 -23.31 -3.41
CA THR A 344 -18.29 -24.57 -3.17
C THR A 344 -18.12 -25.11 -1.75
N ASP A 345 -17.06 -24.78 -1.03
CA ASP A 345 -16.84 -25.19 0.36
C ASP A 345 -17.06 -24.01 1.33
N ALA A 346 -18.24 -23.95 1.93
CA ALA A 346 -18.61 -22.92 2.90
C ALA A 346 -17.73 -22.95 4.17
N HIS A 347 -17.28 -24.14 4.61
CA HIS A 347 -16.41 -24.27 5.78
C HIS A 347 -14.99 -23.73 5.48
N LEU A 348 -14.44 -24.07 4.31
CA LEU A 348 -13.16 -23.51 3.88
C LEU A 348 -13.26 -21.98 3.76
N ARG A 349 -14.32 -21.47 3.14
CA ARG A 349 -14.55 -20.04 3.00
C ARG A 349 -14.63 -19.33 4.36
N ALA A 350 -15.38 -19.88 5.32
CA ALA A 350 -15.49 -19.32 6.67
C ALA A 350 -14.14 -19.31 7.40
N ARG A 351 -13.39 -20.40 7.43
CA ARG A 351 -12.07 -20.46 8.06
C ARG A 351 -11.08 -19.49 7.42
N THR A 352 -11.10 -19.36 6.10
CA THR A 352 -10.22 -18.43 5.37
C THR A 352 -10.62 -16.98 5.67
N SER A 353 -11.92 -16.68 5.80
CA SER A 353 -12.45 -15.39 6.24
C SER A 353 -11.94 -15.00 7.63
N ASP A 354 -12.08 -15.91 8.60
CA ASP A 354 -11.61 -15.69 9.97
C ASP A 354 -10.09 -15.44 10.02
N ALA A 355 -9.32 -16.20 9.25
CA ALA A 355 -7.87 -16.04 9.15
C ALA A 355 -7.49 -14.70 8.51
N ALA A 356 -8.20 -14.26 7.46
CA ALA A 356 -7.98 -12.98 6.80
C ALA A 356 -8.25 -11.81 7.78
N LEU A 357 -9.37 -11.85 8.47
CA LEU A 357 -9.76 -10.84 9.46
C LEU A 357 -8.80 -10.83 10.66
N GLY A 358 -8.45 -12.01 11.17
CA GLY A 358 -7.49 -12.16 12.27
C GLY A 358 -6.15 -11.54 11.93
N ARG A 359 -5.63 -11.80 10.73
CA ARG A 359 -4.39 -11.19 10.24
C ARG A 359 -4.48 -9.67 10.07
N ALA A 360 -5.56 -9.17 9.49
CA ALA A 360 -5.77 -7.74 9.34
C ALA A 360 -5.77 -7.02 10.70
N ARG A 361 -6.39 -7.60 11.71
CA ARG A 361 -6.48 -7.04 13.07
C ARG A 361 -5.17 -7.15 13.86
N SER A 362 -4.39 -8.23 13.67
CA SER A 362 -3.16 -8.45 14.46
C SER A 362 -1.93 -7.82 13.80
N ASP A 363 -1.72 -8.06 12.50
CA ASP A 363 -0.47 -7.74 11.83
C ASP A 363 -0.54 -6.42 11.06
N MET A 364 -1.74 -6.04 10.60
CA MET A 364 -1.95 -4.82 9.80
C MET A 364 -2.55 -3.67 10.61
N ASP A 365 -2.52 -3.76 11.92
CA ASP A 365 -3.01 -2.70 12.81
C ASP A 365 -2.11 -1.46 12.70
N PRO A 366 -2.66 -0.31 12.24
CA PRO A 366 -1.90 0.90 12.06
C PRO A 366 -1.42 1.54 13.37
N GLU A 367 -2.12 1.33 14.48
CA GLU A 367 -1.71 1.83 15.79
C GLU A 367 -0.47 1.08 16.28
N ARG A 368 -0.49 -0.25 16.17
CA ARG A 368 0.65 -1.09 16.51
C ARG A 368 1.87 -0.78 15.63
N ALA A 369 1.67 -0.53 14.33
CA ALA A 369 2.73 -0.12 13.42
C ALA A 369 3.35 1.22 13.83
N ALA A 370 2.51 2.19 14.25
CA ALA A 370 2.98 3.48 14.74
C ALA A 370 3.76 3.34 16.06
N GLN A 371 3.29 2.51 17.01
CA GLN A 371 3.99 2.23 18.26
C GLN A 371 5.37 1.61 18.03
N ARG A 372 5.47 0.62 17.11
CA ARG A 372 6.76 0.02 16.72
C ARG A 372 7.69 1.05 16.09
N THR A 373 7.16 1.94 15.25
CA THR A 373 7.93 3.02 14.61
C THR A 373 8.41 4.02 15.65
N LYS A 374 7.58 4.40 16.62
CA LYS A 374 7.95 5.28 17.75
C LYS A 374 9.09 4.65 18.57
N ALA A 375 8.95 3.39 18.97
CA ALA A 375 9.98 2.68 19.73
C ALA A 375 11.31 2.63 18.99
N LEU A 376 11.30 2.41 17.67
CA LEU A 376 12.50 2.48 16.83
C LEU A 376 13.14 3.88 16.87
N TYR A 377 12.35 4.95 16.78
CA TYR A 377 12.90 6.32 16.86
C TYR A 377 13.55 6.59 18.22
N GLU A 378 12.89 6.20 19.31
CA GLU A 378 13.39 6.35 20.68
C GLU A 378 14.71 5.61 20.87
N GLU A 379 14.80 4.36 20.41
CA GLU A 379 16.04 3.56 20.43
C GLU A 379 17.17 4.24 19.66
N LEU A 380 16.91 4.63 18.40
CA LEU A 380 17.93 5.23 17.54
C LEU A 380 18.44 6.56 18.05
N VAL A 381 17.56 7.41 18.58
CA VAL A 381 17.93 8.70 19.16
C VAL A 381 18.64 8.50 20.48
N GLY A 382 18.20 7.56 21.32
CA GLY A 382 18.86 7.20 22.57
C GLY A 382 20.30 6.70 22.38
N ALA A 383 20.53 5.89 21.35
CA ALA A 383 21.87 5.39 21.01
C ALA A 383 22.84 6.47 20.50
N ARG A 384 22.37 7.70 20.19
CA ARG A 384 23.19 8.83 19.73
C ARG A 384 23.44 9.90 20.82
N ARG A 385 22.68 9.87 21.90
CA ARG A 385 22.87 10.70 23.09
C ARG A 385 23.93 10.09 24.01
#